data_9e597905589cbc5fdac77d9b470cbaed
#
_entry.id   9e597905589cbc5fdac77d9b470cbaed
#
_cell.length_a   1.000
_cell.length_b   1.000
_cell.length_c   1.000
_cell.angle_alpha   90.00
_cell.angle_beta   90.00
_cell.angle_gamma   90.00
#
_symmetry.space_group_name_H-M   'P 1'
#
loop_
_entity.id
_entity.type
_entity.pdbx_description
1 polymer ?
#
loop_
_entity_poly.entity_id
_entity_poly.type
_entity_poly.pdbx_seq_one_letter_code
_entity_poly.pdbx_strand_id
1 'polypeptide(L)'
;MLFKDLEKRRLPSVLDGDTTAETWPQRRKKLVELLAREEYGFSPEAPVYVTAETTLLEERAWAGKAEHREIALKFPTPKGEFSFPVDLILPFSEKKLPLIIYISFTRYPIGRYGPLEEIIDNDYAI
;
A
#
# COMPACT_ATOMS: atom_id res chain seq x y z
N MET A 1 -29.73 -2.97 -14.33
CA MET A 1 -30.36 -3.95 -13.42
C MET A 1 -29.76 -3.86 -12.02
N LEU A 2 -28.44 -3.90 -11.87
CA LEU A 2 -27.74 -3.91 -10.57
C LEU A 2 -28.03 -2.69 -9.67
N PHE A 3 -28.05 -1.48 -10.22
CA PHE A 3 -28.25 -0.25 -9.43
C PHE A 3 -29.65 -0.14 -8.79
N LYS A 4 -30.72 -0.51 -9.52
CA LYS A 4 -32.10 -0.51 -8.99
C LYS A 4 -32.29 -1.51 -7.85
N ASP A 5 -31.51 -2.59 -7.83
CA ASP A 5 -31.58 -3.59 -6.77
C ASP A 5 -30.77 -3.16 -5.55
N LEU A 6 -29.72 -2.34 -5.71
CA LEU A 6 -28.96 -1.73 -4.62
C LEU A 6 -29.78 -0.67 -3.88
N GLU A 7 -30.55 0.15 -4.59
CA GLU A 7 -31.46 1.15 -3.99
C GLU A 7 -32.50 0.50 -3.06
N LYS A 8 -32.96 -0.71 -3.40
CA LYS A 8 -33.93 -1.46 -2.58
C LYS A 8 -33.32 -2.02 -1.29
N ARG A 9 -32.00 -2.19 -1.21
CA ARG A 9 -31.34 -2.86 -0.08
C ARG A 9 -31.26 -2.03 1.19
N ARG A 10 -31.60 -0.74 1.18
CA ARG A 10 -31.53 0.17 2.33
C ARG A 10 -30.21 -0.01 3.10
N LEU A 11 -29.09 0.14 2.38
CA LEU A 11 -27.78 0.04 3.00
C LEU A 11 -27.65 1.07 4.13
N PRO A 12 -27.04 0.70 5.26
CA PRO A 12 -26.80 1.65 6.35
C PRO A 12 -25.92 2.81 5.86
N SER A 13 -26.23 4.03 6.30
CA SER A 13 -25.44 5.19 5.97
C SER A 13 -24.05 5.11 6.64
N VAL A 14 -23.02 5.48 5.91
CA VAL A 14 -21.66 5.67 6.47
C VAL A 14 -21.67 6.81 7.48
N LEU A 15 -22.36 7.91 7.15
CA LEU A 15 -22.61 9.02 8.05
C LEU A 15 -24.03 8.86 8.61
N ASP A 16 -24.17 8.73 9.93
CA ASP A 16 -25.47 8.89 10.59
C ASP A 16 -25.79 10.37 10.75
N GLY A 17 -27.07 10.69 11.05
CA GLY A 17 -27.53 12.07 11.14
C GLY A 17 -26.83 12.94 12.18
N ASP A 18 -26.13 12.32 13.14
CA ASP A 18 -25.42 12.98 14.24
C ASP A 18 -23.90 13.09 13.98
N THR A 19 -23.43 12.67 12.79
CA THR A 19 -22.01 12.71 12.47
C THR A 19 -21.56 14.10 12.12
N THR A 20 -20.71 14.69 12.97
CA THR A 20 -20.01 15.97 12.78
C THR A 20 -18.51 15.75 12.67
N ALA A 21 -17.73 16.80 12.41
CA ALA A 21 -16.26 16.71 12.40
C ALA A 21 -15.73 16.26 13.78
N GLU A 22 -16.34 16.68 14.86
CA GLU A 22 -15.96 16.35 16.24
C GLU A 22 -16.30 14.89 16.60
N THR A 23 -17.44 14.39 16.11
CA THR A 23 -17.89 13.00 16.40
C THR A 23 -17.35 11.98 15.42
N TRP A 24 -16.84 12.42 14.25
CA TRP A 24 -16.30 11.55 13.22
C TRP A 24 -15.23 10.54 13.69
N PRO A 25 -14.24 10.91 14.55
CA PRO A 25 -13.24 9.95 15.00
C PRO A 25 -13.84 8.72 15.70
N GLN A 26 -14.89 8.91 16.50
CA GLN A 26 -15.59 7.81 17.16
C GLN A 26 -16.41 6.98 16.16
N ARG A 27 -17.09 7.65 15.23
CA ARG A 27 -17.84 6.97 14.16
C ARG A 27 -16.91 6.14 13.30
N ARG A 28 -15.80 6.73 12.86
CA ARG A 28 -14.77 6.04 12.07
C ARG A 28 -14.25 4.79 12.78
N LYS A 29 -13.96 4.88 14.08
CA LYS A 29 -13.49 3.73 14.87
C LYS A 29 -14.49 2.59 14.81
N LYS A 30 -15.78 2.86 15.03
CA LYS A 30 -16.84 1.84 14.95
C LYS A 30 -16.95 1.21 13.56
N LEU A 31 -16.83 2.00 12.49
CA LEU A 31 -16.87 1.49 11.11
C LEU A 31 -15.66 0.62 10.78
N VAL A 32 -14.47 1.03 11.18
CA VAL A 32 -13.24 0.24 10.99
C VAL A 32 -13.31 -1.08 11.76
N GLU A 33 -13.79 -1.05 13.00
CA GLU A 33 -13.99 -2.25 13.81
C GLU A 33 -15.02 -3.20 13.21
N LEU A 34 -16.12 -2.66 12.67
CA LEU A 34 -17.13 -3.44 11.96
C LEU A 34 -16.54 -4.13 10.74
N LEU A 35 -15.79 -3.39 9.91
CA LEU A 35 -15.14 -3.95 8.71
C LEU A 35 -14.09 -5.00 9.08
N ALA A 36 -13.30 -4.75 10.13
CA ALA A 36 -12.32 -5.73 10.59
C ALA A 36 -12.99 -7.02 11.08
N ARG A 37 -14.12 -6.91 11.78
CA ARG A 37 -14.83 -8.07 12.31
C ARG A 37 -15.55 -8.88 11.24
N GLU A 38 -16.19 -8.20 10.28
CA GLU A 38 -17.12 -8.85 9.34
C GLU A 38 -16.46 -9.22 8.00
N GLU A 39 -15.39 -8.55 7.60
CA GLU A 39 -14.84 -8.68 6.24
C GLU A 39 -13.33 -8.93 6.20
N TYR A 40 -12.52 -8.04 6.79
CA TYR A 40 -11.07 -8.06 6.56
C TYR A 40 -10.26 -8.84 7.61
N GLY A 41 -10.83 -9.11 8.77
CA GLY A 41 -10.11 -9.63 9.93
C GLY A 41 -9.36 -8.51 10.67
N PHE A 42 -8.76 -8.87 11.80
CA PHE A 42 -7.93 -7.97 12.58
C PHE A 42 -6.47 -8.08 12.15
N SER A 43 -5.79 -6.94 12.06
CA SER A 43 -4.35 -6.95 11.83
C SER A 43 -3.64 -7.66 12.98
N PRO A 44 -2.67 -8.53 12.69
CA PRO A 44 -1.83 -9.12 13.73
C PRO A 44 -1.00 -8.03 14.42
N GLU A 45 -0.43 -8.37 15.57
CA GLU A 45 0.55 -7.51 16.21
C GLU A 45 1.75 -7.26 15.29
N ALA A 46 2.32 -6.05 15.40
CA ALA A 46 3.51 -5.72 14.64
C ALA A 46 4.67 -6.67 15.02
N PRO A 47 5.48 -7.11 14.05
CA PRO A 47 6.63 -7.95 14.35
C PRO A 47 7.62 -7.20 15.26
N VAL A 48 8.28 -7.94 16.15
CA VAL A 48 9.24 -7.36 17.12
C VAL A 48 10.46 -6.74 16.44
N TYR A 49 10.79 -7.19 15.23
CA TYR A 49 11.80 -6.58 14.36
C TYR A 49 11.48 -6.86 12.89
N VAL A 50 12.02 -6.03 12.02
CA VAL A 50 12.05 -6.24 10.58
C VAL A 50 13.48 -5.99 10.12
N THR A 51 14.04 -6.92 9.37
CA THR A 51 15.33 -6.74 8.69
C THR A 51 15.14 -6.62 7.19
N ALA A 52 16.07 -5.96 6.52
CA ALA A 52 16.04 -5.74 5.09
C ALA A 52 17.40 -6.10 4.47
N GLU A 53 17.37 -6.90 3.42
CA GLU A 53 18.53 -7.15 2.57
C GLU A 53 18.27 -6.52 1.20
N THR A 54 19.18 -5.68 0.73
CA THR A 54 19.00 -4.95 -0.53
C THR A 54 19.93 -5.51 -1.59
N THR A 55 19.37 -5.81 -2.76
CA THR A 55 20.10 -6.24 -3.96
C THR A 55 19.86 -5.24 -5.09
N LEU A 56 20.92 -4.76 -5.72
CA LEU A 56 20.81 -3.96 -6.94
C LEU A 56 20.46 -4.88 -8.11
N LEU A 57 19.33 -4.64 -8.77
CA LEU A 57 18.89 -5.41 -9.93
C LEU A 57 19.33 -4.74 -11.24
N GLU A 58 19.18 -3.41 -11.32
CA GLU A 58 19.56 -2.63 -12.49
C GLU A 58 20.04 -1.25 -12.05
N GLU A 59 21.28 -0.90 -12.43
CA GLU A 59 21.89 0.36 -12.04
C GLU A 59 21.31 1.57 -12.80
N ARG A 60 20.84 1.36 -14.03
CA ARG A 60 20.33 2.42 -14.90
C ARG A 60 19.01 2.04 -15.54
N ALA A 61 18.04 1.78 -14.70
CA ALA A 61 16.66 1.49 -15.11
C ALA A 61 15.93 2.75 -15.63
N TRP A 62 14.84 2.55 -16.33
CA TRP A 62 14.00 3.62 -16.89
C TRP A 62 14.79 4.64 -17.71
N ALA A 63 15.45 4.14 -18.75
CA ALA A 63 16.31 4.93 -19.63
C ALA A 63 17.42 5.69 -18.88
N GLY A 64 17.94 5.11 -17.81
CA GLY A 64 19.04 5.67 -17.03
C GLY A 64 18.62 6.71 -15.99
N LYS A 65 17.34 6.82 -15.65
CA LYS A 65 16.81 7.81 -14.71
C LYS A 65 16.83 7.35 -13.26
N ALA A 66 16.84 6.03 -13.00
CA ALA A 66 16.72 5.48 -11.66
C ALA A 66 17.50 4.17 -11.50
N GLU A 67 17.79 3.82 -10.26
CA GLU A 67 18.21 2.47 -9.88
C GLU A 67 16.97 1.61 -9.59
N HIS A 68 17.04 0.34 -9.96
CA HIS A 68 16.08 -0.68 -9.54
C HIS A 68 16.75 -1.61 -8.54
N ARG A 69 16.20 -1.69 -7.35
CA ARG A 69 16.65 -2.55 -6.26
C ARG A 69 15.55 -3.48 -5.80
N GLU A 70 15.92 -4.65 -5.36
CA GLU A 70 15.06 -5.53 -4.60
C GLU A 70 15.42 -5.43 -3.12
N ILE A 71 14.42 -5.28 -2.28
CA ILE A 71 14.56 -5.31 -0.82
C ILE A 71 13.82 -6.55 -0.31
N ALA A 72 14.56 -7.53 0.18
CA ALA A 72 13.97 -8.67 0.88
C ALA A 72 13.70 -8.28 2.34
N LEU A 73 12.44 -8.09 2.67
CA LEU A 73 12.00 -7.85 4.04
C LEU A 73 11.82 -9.17 4.77
N LYS A 74 12.43 -9.30 5.96
CA LYS A 74 12.36 -10.51 6.79
C LYS A 74 11.88 -10.15 8.19
N PHE A 75 10.97 -10.94 8.74
CA PHE A 75 10.45 -10.74 10.10
C PHE A 75 9.90 -12.05 10.68
N PRO A 76 9.89 -12.17 12.02
CA PRO A 76 9.35 -13.34 12.69
C PRO A 76 7.83 -13.35 12.65
N THR A 77 7.28 -14.54 12.54
CA THR A 77 5.85 -14.82 12.71
C THR A 77 5.66 -15.98 13.68
N PRO A 78 4.47 -16.21 14.23
CA PRO A 78 4.21 -17.38 15.08
C PRO A 78 4.49 -18.73 14.39
N LYS A 79 4.57 -18.77 13.06
CA LYS A 79 4.83 -19.98 12.27
C LYS A 79 6.29 -20.09 11.80
N GLY A 80 7.15 -19.17 12.20
CA GLY A 80 8.54 -19.09 11.78
C GLY A 80 8.88 -17.77 11.08
N GLU A 81 10.09 -17.65 10.58
CA GLU A 81 10.50 -16.47 9.81
C GLU A 81 9.77 -16.41 8.48
N PHE A 82 9.32 -15.23 8.13
CA PHE A 82 8.68 -14.93 6.85
C PHE A 82 9.48 -13.86 6.12
N SER A 83 9.57 -14.00 4.80
CA SER A 83 10.23 -13.03 3.93
C SER A 83 9.42 -12.79 2.67
N PHE A 84 9.43 -11.57 2.19
CA PHE A 84 8.92 -11.22 0.87
C PHE A 84 9.75 -10.10 0.23
N PRO A 85 9.87 -10.10 -1.10
CA PRO A 85 10.57 -9.04 -1.83
C PRO A 85 9.68 -7.83 -2.06
N VAL A 86 10.31 -6.66 -2.02
CA VAL A 86 9.74 -5.37 -2.42
C VAL A 86 10.66 -4.78 -3.48
N ASP A 87 10.10 -4.28 -4.57
CA ASP A 87 10.86 -3.52 -5.57
C ASP A 87 10.98 -2.07 -5.11
N LEU A 88 12.18 -1.52 -5.17
CA LEU A 88 12.45 -0.10 -4.94
C LEU A 88 13.02 0.51 -6.21
N ILE A 89 12.34 1.51 -6.73
CA ILE A 89 12.82 2.34 -7.83
C ILE A 89 13.23 3.67 -7.25
N LEU A 90 14.51 3.97 -7.34
CA LEU A 90 15.13 5.12 -6.72
C LEU A 90 15.72 6.05 -7.80
N PRO A 91 15.08 7.19 -8.09
CA PRO A 91 15.65 8.20 -8.98
C PRO A 91 17.00 8.71 -8.51
N PHE A 92 17.90 9.05 -9.43
CA PHE A 92 19.18 9.68 -9.08
C PHE A 92 18.93 11.09 -8.54
N SER A 93 19.28 11.32 -7.28
CA SER A 93 19.09 12.60 -6.63
C SER A 93 20.07 12.77 -5.47
N GLU A 94 20.55 14.00 -5.26
CA GLU A 94 21.33 14.37 -4.06
C GLU A 94 20.42 14.69 -2.87
N LYS A 95 19.12 14.77 -3.07
CA LYS A 95 18.14 15.10 -2.03
C LYS A 95 17.47 13.84 -1.52
N LYS A 96 16.93 13.91 -0.30
CA LYS A 96 15.97 12.90 0.17
C LYS A 96 14.69 13.00 -0.65
N LEU A 97 14.31 11.90 -1.26
CA LEU A 97 13.10 11.83 -2.09
C LEU A 97 11.91 11.38 -1.24
N PRO A 98 10.71 11.90 -1.52
CA PRO A 98 9.49 11.31 -1.01
C PRO A 98 9.29 9.92 -1.61
N LEU A 99 8.71 9.01 -0.82
CA LEU A 99 8.46 7.62 -1.22
C LEU A 99 6.96 7.38 -1.41
N ILE A 100 6.59 6.82 -2.55
CA ILE A 100 5.25 6.30 -2.81
C ILE A 100 5.28 4.79 -2.59
N ILE A 101 4.43 4.29 -1.69
CA ILE A 101 4.23 2.85 -1.53
C ILE A 101 3.07 2.43 -2.43
N TYR A 102 3.39 1.63 -3.45
CA TYR A 102 2.43 1.10 -4.40
C TYR A 102 2.18 -0.38 -4.13
N ILE A 103 0.95 -0.74 -3.79
CA ILE A 103 0.54 -2.12 -3.54
C ILE A 103 -0.02 -2.70 -4.83
N SER A 104 0.63 -3.75 -5.34
CA SER A 104 0.23 -4.43 -6.58
C SER A 104 0.15 -5.94 -6.38
N PHE A 105 -0.76 -6.59 -7.08
CA PHE A 105 -0.85 -8.06 -7.12
C PHE A 105 0.21 -8.70 -8.01
N THR A 106 0.85 -7.95 -8.87
CA THR A 106 1.93 -8.39 -9.75
C THR A 106 3.16 -7.54 -9.52
N ARG A 107 4.28 -8.21 -9.44
CA ARG A 107 5.59 -7.59 -9.33
C ARG A 107 5.96 -6.93 -10.64
N TYR A 108 5.60 -5.85 -11.04
CA TYR A 108 5.68 -5.26 -12.37
C TYR A 108 4.44 -5.53 -13.23
N PRO A 109 3.66 -4.55 -13.54
CA PRO A 109 2.58 -4.70 -14.50
C PRO A 109 3.15 -4.78 -15.93
N ILE A 110 3.67 -5.96 -16.32
CA ILE A 110 4.06 -6.21 -17.71
C ILE A 110 2.80 -6.07 -18.57
N GLY A 111 2.84 -5.16 -19.53
CA GLY A 111 1.76 -4.94 -20.50
C GLY A 111 0.61 -4.04 -20.01
N ARG A 112 0.76 -3.37 -18.89
CA ARG A 112 -0.18 -2.32 -18.43
C ARG A 112 0.58 -1.03 -18.22
N TYR A 113 0.00 0.08 -18.64
CA TYR A 113 0.53 1.41 -18.31
C TYR A 113 0.43 1.63 -16.79
N GLY A 114 1.56 1.99 -16.20
CA GLY A 114 1.64 2.50 -14.85
C GLY A 114 2.39 3.83 -14.87
N PRO A 115 2.03 4.83 -14.08
CA PRO A 115 2.63 6.17 -14.10
C PRO A 115 4.02 6.19 -13.46
N LEU A 116 4.83 5.12 -13.65
CA LEU A 116 6.15 4.99 -13.02
C LEU A 116 7.13 6.03 -13.53
N GLU A 117 7.14 6.30 -14.83
CA GLU A 117 8.03 7.31 -15.40
C GLU A 117 7.67 8.71 -14.90
N GLU A 118 6.39 9.03 -14.84
CA GLU A 118 5.93 10.32 -14.32
C GLU A 118 6.27 10.50 -12.83
N ILE A 119 6.19 9.43 -12.06
CA ILE A 119 6.57 9.43 -10.64
C ILE A 119 8.08 9.70 -10.51
N ILE A 120 8.90 8.99 -11.28
CA ILE A 120 10.36 9.15 -11.31
C ILE A 120 10.74 10.55 -11.79
N ASP A 121 10.11 11.04 -12.87
CA ASP A 121 10.39 12.35 -13.45
C ASP A 121 9.98 13.53 -12.54
N ASN A 122 9.16 13.26 -11.53
CA ASN A 122 8.79 14.22 -10.49
C ASN A 122 9.55 14.01 -9.17
N ASP A 123 10.68 13.33 -9.19
CA ASP A 123 11.55 13.10 -8.04
C ASP A 123 10.89 12.32 -6.89
N TYR A 124 10.05 11.35 -7.19
CA TYR A 124 9.51 10.40 -6.20
C TYR A 124 10.16 9.03 -6.36
N ALA A 125 10.57 8.45 -5.24
CA ALA A 125 10.88 7.03 -5.16
C ALA A 125 9.57 6.19 -5.05
N ILE A 126 9.58 4.97 -5.53
CA ILE A 126 8.44 4.08 -5.48
C ILE A 126 8.85 2.65 -5.12
#